data_57e5bada1ff728c7d698139b9da77a83
#
_entry.id   57e5bada1ff728c7d698139b9da77a83
#
_cell.length_a   1.000
_cell.length_b   1.000
_cell.length_c   1.000
_cell.angle_alpha   90.00
_cell.angle_beta   90.00
_cell.angle_gamma   90.00
#
_symmetry.space_group_name_H-M   'P 1'
#
loop_
_entity.id
_entity.type
_entity.pdbx_description
1 polymer ?
#
loop_
_entity_poly.entity_id
_entity_poly.type
_entity_poly.pdbx_seq_one_letter_code
_entity_poly.pdbx_strand_id
1 'polypeptide(L)'
;MPVEAKAPDPLIGFSFGSRYQTDYNFRGVSQSNRQGSYQSFFEAQYFGGFAYTGLATYQTRLPTQPDMEFDLAAGIRPTFDKFALDLGVLYYFYPNEKRLLGPGGAFLTTANTDFMEYAAKGTWTATDSLTLGLNVFYSPNFLGQHANGTYTSGTAAYTLPANWFSFLPEAYSGGFSISSELGYYFLTAAKTSATGQIAFNLPSYLYGNVGLSYTYKNIVLDVRYHNTNLSKTDCFNFTGDYRGFNNGGTSKWCGDAVIGSITFQTSTAAPGIYAEPGGLLNLFR
;
A
#
# COMPACT_ATOMS: atom_id res chain seq x y z
N MET A 1 20.43 -2.49 -40.59
CA MET A 1 18.98 -2.64 -40.39
C MET A 1 18.45 -1.25 -40.03
N PRO A 2 17.37 -0.76 -40.64
CA PRO A 2 16.79 0.51 -40.23
C PRO A 2 16.31 0.39 -38.78
N VAL A 3 16.68 1.37 -37.94
CA VAL A 3 16.11 1.49 -36.58
C VAL A 3 14.63 1.83 -36.78
N GLU A 4 13.77 0.88 -36.44
CA GLU A 4 12.32 1.10 -36.46
C GLU A 4 12.03 2.20 -35.43
N ALA A 5 11.51 3.35 -35.89
CA ALA A 5 11.18 4.45 -34.99
C ALA A 5 10.10 3.97 -34.02
N LYS A 6 10.37 3.98 -32.73
CA LYS A 6 9.38 3.66 -31.69
C LYS A 6 8.16 4.56 -31.90
N ALA A 7 6.99 3.98 -31.96
CA ALA A 7 5.74 4.75 -32.05
C ALA A 7 5.66 5.71 -30.84
N PRO A 8 5.19 6.95 -31.01
CA PRO A 8 5.04 7.88 -29.90
C PRO A 8 4.11 7.26 -28.84
N ASP A 9 4.45 7.47 -27.58
CA ASP A 9 3.66 6.97 -26.47
C ASP A 9 2.22 7.56 -26.57
N PRO A 10 1.18 6.78 -26.32
CA PRO A 10 -0.20 7.25 -26.44
C PRO A 10 -0.44 8.41 -25.47
N LEU A 11 -1.21 9.43 -25.92
CA LEU A 11 -1.59 10.57 -25.07
C LEU A 11 -2.35 10.13 -23.82
N ILE A 12 -3.09 9.03 -23.93
CA ILE A 12 -3.85 8.42 -22.84
C ILE A 12 -3.52 6.93 -22.81
N GLY A 13 -3.09 6.44 -21.66
CA GLY A 13 -2.86 5.03 -21.38
C GLY A 13 -3.74 4.57 -20.22
N PHE A 14 -3.93 3.27 -20.11
CA PHE A 14 -4.68 2.65 -19.02
C PHE A 14 -3.88 1.50 -18.42
N SER A 15 -3.95 1.38 -17.10
CA SER A 15 -3.44 0.23 -16.37
C SER A 15 -4.51 -0.30 -15.44
N PHE A 16 -4.62 -1.61 -15.34
CA PHE A 16 -5.60 -2.22 -14.45
C PHE A 16 -5.15 -3.62 -14.03
N GLY A 17 -5.73 -4.08 -12.95
CA GLY A 17 -5.44 -5.41 -12.45
C GLY A 17 -6.28 -5.77 -11.25
N SER A 18 -6.03 -6.98 -10.77
CA SER A 18 -6.63 -7.51 -9.55
C SER A 18 -5.62 -8.36 -8.80
N ARG A 19 -5.80 -8.42 -7.48
CA ARG A 19 -4.97 -9.20 -6.57
C ARG A 19 -5.86 -9.97 -5.60
N TYR A 20 -5.47 -11.21 -5.34
CA TYR A 20 -5.87 -11.92 -4.14
C TYR A 20 -4.66 -12.02 -3.22
N GLN A 21 -4.84 -11.79 -1.94
CA GLN A 21 -3.82 -11.94 -0.91
C GLN A 21 -4.40 -12.60 0.34
N THR A 22 -3.55 -13.33 1.06
CA THR A 22 -3.98 -14.09 2.25
C THR A 22 -4.31 -13.18 3.45
N ASP A 23 -3.84 -11.93 3.44
CA ASP A 23 -4.16 -10.87 4.39
C ASP A 23 -3.92 -9.50 3.74
N TYR A 24 -4.85 -8.57 3.84
CA TYR A 24 -4.62 -7.18 3.44
C TYR A 24 -3.90 -6.44 4.56
N ASN A 25 -2.65 -6.10 4.32
CA ASN A 25 -1.79 -5.42 5.27
C ASN A 25 -1.48 -3.99 4.82
N PHE A 26 -1.85 -3.01 5.62
CA PHE A 26 -1.53 -1.60 5.41
C PHE A 26 -0.50 -1.16 6.45
N ARG A 27 0.74 -0.92 6.00
CA ARG A 27 1.86 -0.47 6.85
C ARG A 27 2.02 -1.29 8.15
N GLY A 28 1.93 -2.62 8.03
CA GLY A 28 2.10 -3.54 9.16
C GLY A 28 0.84 -3.87 9.93
N VAL A 29 -0.31 -3.34 9.54
CA VAL A 29 -1.61 -3.55 10.19
C VAL A 29 -2.58 -4.25 9.24
N SER A 30 -3.12 -5.38 9.67
CA SER A 30 -4.14 -6.12 8.92
C SER A 30 -5.43 -5.30 8.80
N GLN A 31 -5.92 -5.12 7.60
CA GLN A 31 -7.20 -4.49 7.29
C GLN A 31 -8.30 -5.52 7.00
N SER A 32 -7.92 -6.80 6.86
CA SER A 32 -8.83 -7.90 6.56
C SER A 32 -8.94 -8.93 7.69
N ASN A 33 -8.52 -8.58 8.90
CA ASN A 33 -8.59 -9.47 10.06
C ASN A 33 -7.77 -10.76 9.87
N ARG A 34 -6.59 -10.68 9.28
CA ARG A 34 -5.76 -11.85 8.97
C ARG A 34 -6.48 -12.90 8.12
N GLN A 35 -7.37 -12.45 7.23
CA GLN A 35 -8.10 -13.30 6.30
C GLN A 35 -7.87 -12.83 4.86
N GLY A 36 -8.18 -13.72 3.90
CA GLY A 36 -8.03 -13.40 2.49
C GLY A 36 -8.81 -12.16 2.07
N SER A 37 -8.22 -11.38 1.17
CA SER A 37 -8.77 -10.14 0.64
C SER A 37 -8.55 -10.05 -0.87
N TYR A 38 -9.59 -9.59 -1.57
CA TYR A 38 -9.53 -9.22 -2.98
C TYR A 38 -9.33 -7.73 -3.13
N GLN A 39 -8.57 -7.37 -4.15
CA GLN A 39 -8.27 -6.00 -4.54
C GLN A 39 -8.42 -5.86 -6.05
N SER A 40 -8.84 -4.69 -6.51
CA SER A 40 -8.82 -4.34 -7.92
C SER A 40 -8.36 -2.89 -8.06
N PHE A 41 -7.71 -2.57 -9.16
CA PHE A 41 -7.24 -1.23 -9.43
C PHE A 41 -7.40 -0.88 -10.91
N PHE A 42 -7.60 0.40 -11.15
CA PHE A 42 -7.62 1.03 -12.46
C PHE A 42 -6.89 2.36 -12.40
N GLU A 43 -6.08 2.66 -13.39
CA GLU A 43 -5.40 3.93 -13.54
C GLU A 43 -5.51 4.42 -14.99
N ALA A 44 -5.93 5.66 -15.16
CA ALA A 44 -5.82 6.40 -16.40
C ALA A 44 -4.55 7.27 -16.34
N GLN A 45 -3.75 7.21 -17.39
CA GLN A 45 -2.48 7.90 -17.53
C GLN A 45 -2.57 8.91 -18.66
N TYR A 46 -2.04 10.10 -18.44
CA TYR A 46 -2.11 11.20 -19.36
C TYR A 46 -0.69 11.68 -19.71
N PHE A 47 -0.55 12.20 -20.94
CA PHE A 47 0.71 12.78 -21.42
C PHE A 47 1.90 11.82 -21.32
N GLY A 48 1.73 10.58 -21.85
CA GLY A 48 2.77 9.55 -21.78
C GLY A 48 3.07 9.05 -20.36
N GLY A 49 2.12 9.17 -19.42
CA GLY A 49 2.27 8.74 -18.02
C GLY A 49 2.76 9.84 -17.07
N PHE A 50 2.96 11.07 -17.56
CA PHE A 50 3.37 12.19 -16.70
C PHE A 50 2.32 12.52 -15.63
N ALA A 51 1.02 12.44 -15.94
CA ALA A 51 -0.05 12.64 -14.98
C ALA A 51 -0.95 11.41 -14.93
N TYR A 52 -1.63 11.19 -13.80
CA TYR A 52 -2.52 10.06 -13.62
C TYR A 52 -3.70 10.38 -12.72
N THR A 53 -4.76 9.58 -12.90
CA THR A 53 -5.84 9.40 -11.93
C THR A 53 -6.06 7.91 -11.74
N GLY A 54 -6.34 7.49 -10.51
CA GLY A 54 -6.47 6.08 -10.17
C GLY A 54 -7.62 5.81 -9.20
N LEU A 55 -8.12 4.59 -9.27
CA LEU A 55 -9.08 4.02 -8.35
C LEU A 55 -8.60 2.63 -7.96
N ALA A 56 -8.55 2.35 -6.66
CA ALA A 56 -8.42 0.99 -6.17
C ALA A 56 -9.57 0.65 -5.23
N THR A 57 -9.86 -0.64 -5.13
CA THR A 57 -10.87 -1.17 -4.21
C THR A 57 -10.29 -2.32 -3.43
N TYR A 58 -10.63 -2.42 -2.15
CA TYR A 58 -10.12 -3.45 -1.26
C TYR A 58 -11.25 -4.04 -0.42
N GLN A 59 -11.30 -5.36 -0.38
CA GLN A 59 -12.15 -6.04 0.57
C GLN A 59 -11.53 -5.94 1.97
N THR A 60 -12.20 -5.25 2.87
CA THR A 60 -11.75 -5.03 4.26
C THR A 60 -12.63 -5.75 5.27
N ARG A 61 -12.14 -5.86 6.51
CA ARG A 61 -12.87 -6.38 7.68
C ARG A 61 -12.57 -5.54 8.91
N LEU A 62 -12.70 -4.24 8.72
CA LEU A 62 -12.45 -3.23 9.74
C LEU A 62 -13.51 -3.25 10.85
N PRO A 63 -13.22 -2.70 12.03
CA PRO A 63 -14.20 -2.61 13.11
C PRO A 63 -15.44 -1.80 12.75
N THR A 64 -15.30 -0.77 11.93
CA THR A 64 -16.40 0.07 11.42
C THR A 64 -17.27 -0.62 10.36
N GLN A 65 -16.86 -1.81 9.89
CA GLN A 65 -17.61 -2.63 8.94
C GLN A 65 -18.06 -1.88 7.68
N PRO A 66 -17.18 -1.15 6.99
CA PRO A 66 -17.52 -0.59 5.68
C PRO A 66 -17.82 -1.73 4.68
N ASP A 67 -18.55 -1.43 3.64
CA ASP A 67 -18.80 -2.40 2.57
C ASP A 67 -17.48 -2.80 1.88
N MET A 68 -16.59 -1.84 1.66
CA MET A 68 -15.23 -2.00 1.15
C MET A 68 -14.44 -0.70 1.36
N GLU A 69 -13.17 -0.70 1.01
CA GLU A 69 -12.33 0.49 0.90
C GLU A 69 -12.19 0.90 -0.56
N PHE A 70 -12.34 2.19 -0.84
CA PHE A 70 -12.06 2.81 -2.12
C PHE A 70 -10.93 3.81 -1.95
N ASP A 71 -9.88 3.67 -2.75
CA ASP A 71 -8.78 4.62 -2.81
C ASP A 71 -8.83 5.38 -4.13
N LEU A 72 -9.00 6.67 -4.05
CA LEU A 72 -8.91 7.58 -5.19
C LEU A 72 -7.54 8.25 -5.18
N ALA A 73 -6.85 8.23 -6.29
CA ALA A 73 -5.54 8.84 -6.43
C ALA A 73 -5.46 9.77 -7.63
N ALA A 74 -4.67 10.82 -7.52
CA ALA A 74 -4.27 11.67 -8.63
C ALA A 74 -2.88 12.24 -8.39
N GLY A 75 -2.10 12.43 -9.45
CA GLY A 75 -0.74 12.95 -9.29
C GLY A 75 0.00 13.14 -10.59
N ILE A 76 1.29 13.46 -10.44
CA ILE A 76 2.25 13.61 -11.54
C ILE A 76 3.50 12.78 -11.27
N ARG A 77 4.13 12.30 -12.35
CA ARG A 77 5.32 11.43 -12.30
C ARG A 77 6.44 11.95 -13.21
N PRO A 78 7.09 13.06 -12.86
CA PRO A 78 8.26 13.51 -13.61
C PRO A 78 9.42 12.51 -13.46
N THR A 79 10.08 12.20 -14.59
CA THR A 79 11.23 11.29 -14.65
C THR A 79 12.45 12.03 -15.18
N PHE A 80 13.60 11.83 -14.55
CA PHE A 80 14.87 12.48 -14.86
C PHE A 80 15.98 11.42 -14.91
N ASP A 81 16.26 10.87 -16.09
CA ASP A 81 17.21 9.79 -16.31
C ASP A 81 16.89 8.58 -15.40
N LYS A 82 17.71 8.33 -14.38
CA LYS A 82 17.57 7.23 -13.41
C LYS A 82 16.68 7.58 -12.19
N PHE A 83 16.19 8.80 -12.11
CA PHE A 83 15.33 9.26 -11.02
C PHE A 83 13.90 9.45 -11.51
N ALA A 84 12.95 8.95 -10.74
CA ALA A 84 11.54 9.22 -10.92
C ALA A 84 10.95 9.78 -9.62
N LEU A 85 10.05 10.75 -9.74
CA LEU A 85 9.26 11.25 -8.64
C LEU A 85 7.79 10.90 -8.89
N ASP A 86 7.04 10.69 -7.81
CA ASP A 86 5.57 10.58 -7.83
C ASP A 86 5.04 11.52 -6.76
N LEU A 87 4.36 12.57 -7.18
CA LEU A 87 3.76 13.57 -6.31
C LEU A 87 2.24 13.50 -6.49
N GLY A 88 1.55 13.12 -5.44
CA GLY A 88 0.11 12.85 -5.56
C GLY A 88 -0.68 13.06 -4.29
N VAL A 89 -1.98 12.90 -4.44
CA VAL A 89 -2.94 12.85 -3.35
C VAL A 89 -3.68 11.52 -3.42
N LEU A 90 -4.00 10.95 -2.25
CA LEU A 90 -4.80 9.76 -2.07
C LEU A 90 -5.95 10.08 -1.13
N TYR A 91 -7.16 9.66 -1.49
CA TYR A 91 -8.33 9.74 -0.64
C TYR A 91 -8.87 8.35 -0.39
N TYR A 92 -8.90 7.97 0.89
CA TYR A 92 -9.41 6.70 1.38
C TYR A 92 -10.84 6.87 1.80
N PHE A 93 -11.75 6.15 1.16
CA PHE A 93 -13.18 6.24 1.36
C PHE A 93 -13.77 4.91 1.80
N TYR A 94 -14.51 4.93 2.90
CA TYR A 94 -15.11 3.77 3.56
C TYR A 94 -16.64 3.89 3.62
N PRO A 95 -17.36 3.48 2.56
CA PRO A 95 -18.82 3.63 2.52
C PRO A 95 -19.53 2.75 3.57
N ASN A 96 -20.66 3.28 4.08
CA ASN A 96 -21.56 2.59 4.98
C ASN A 96 -20.94 2.14 6.32
N GLU A 97 -19.94 2.87 6.80
CA GLU A 97 -19.33 2.62 8.10
C GLU A 97 -20.35 2.68 9.24
N LYS A 98 -20.16 1.80 10.21
CA LYS A 98 -21.00 1.69 11.41
C LYS A 98 -20.21 2.13 12.64
N ARG A 99 -20.86 2.85 13.54
CA ARG A 99 -20.32 3.05 14.89
C ARG A 99 -20.40 1.75 15.67
N LEU A 100 -19.28 1.33 16.24
CA LEU A 100 -19.29 0.20 17.17
C LEU A 100 -19.53 0.71 18.59
N LEU A 101 -20.39 -0.03 19.30
CA LEU A 101 -20.63 0.16 20.72
C LEU A 101 -19.79 -0.86 21.50
N GLY A 102 -19.05 -0.35 22.47
CA GLY A 102 -18.31 -1.15 23.44
C GLY A 102 -19.20 -1.56 24.62
N PRO A 103 -18.62 -2.32 25.54
CA PRO A 103 -19.25 -2.62 26.82
C PRO A 103 -19.69 -1.34 27.54
N GLY A 104 -20.94 -1.30 28.02
CA GLY A 104 -21.52 -0.11 28.66
C GLY A 104 -22.05 0.97 27.72
N GLY A 105 -22.13 0.70 26.41
CA GLY A 105 -22.71 1.61 25.42
C GLY A 105 -21.81 2.77 24.97
N ALA A 106 -20.52 2.76 25.34
CA ALA A 106 -19.57 3.73 24.83
C ALA A 106 -19.27 3.49 23.35
N PHE A 107 -19.17 4.56 22.56
CA PHE A 107 -18.74 4.45 21.17
C PHE A 107 -17.24 4.13 21.09
N LEU A 108 -16.89 3.06 20.37
CA LEU A 108 -15.51 2.61 20.17
C LEU A 108 -14.87 3.15 18.91
N THR A 109 -15.68 3.59 17.94
CA THR A 109 -15.20 4.11 16.66
C THR A 109 -15.87 5.41 16.30
N THR A 110 -15.24 6.20 15.44
CA THR A 110 -15.88 7.30 14.73
C THR A 110 -16.89 6.75 13.72
N ALA A 111 -17.84 7.57 13.27
CA ALA A 111 -18.81 7.17 12.23
C ALA A 111 -18.25 7.34 10.81
N ASN A 112 -17.07 7.94 10.68
CA ASN A 112 -16.41 8.22 9.41
C ASN A 112 -14.91 8.19 9.65
N THR A 113 -14.24 7.23 9.04
CA THR A 113 -12.78 7.09 9.06
C THR A 113 -12.13 7.45 7.73
N ASP A 114 -12.88 8.08 6.82
CA ASP A 114 -12.33 8.60 5.58
C ASP A 114 -11.21 9.59 5.85
N PHE A 115 -10.15 9.51 5.06
CA PHE A 115 -9.03 10.44 5.20
C PHE A 115 -8.27 10.62 3.88
N MET A 116 -7.43 11.62 3.85
CA MET A 116 -6.60 11.95 2.70
C MET A 116 -5.13 11.94 3.10
N GLU A 117 -4.29 11.51 2.15
CA GLU A 117 -2.84 11.62 2.24
C GLU A 117 -2.28 12.40 1.05
N TYR A 118 -1.31 13.28 1.32
CA TYR A 118 -0.40 13.82 0.32
C TYR A 118 0.82 12.91 0.25
N ALA A 119 1.19 12.50 -0.96
CA ALA A 119 2.28 11.57 -1.20
C ALA A 119 3.41 12.23 -1.98
N ALA A 120 4.63 11.97 -1.55
CA ALA A 120 5.84 12.24 -2.31
C ALA A 120 6.72 11.00 -2.28
N LYS A 121 6.97 10.41 -3.46
CA LYS A 121 7.82 9.22 -3.60
C LYS A 121 8.94 9.53 -4.56
N GLY A 122 10.15 9.12 -4.21
CA GLY A 122 11.32 9.20 -5.07
C GLY A 122 11.88 7.82 -5.34
N THR A 123 12.20 7.52 -6.59
CA THR A 123 12.79 6.24 -7.00
C THR A 123 14.10 6.50 -7.74
N TRP A 124 15.13 5.73 -7.44
CA TRP A 124 16.41 5.75 -8.10
C TRP A 124 16.78 4.35 -8.62
N THR A 125 16.85 4.21 -9.95
CA THR A 125 17.37 3.02 -10.63
C THR A 125 18.90 3.05 -10.58
N ALA A 126 19.45 2.55 -9.46
CA ALA A 126 20.90 2.61 -9.19
C ALA A 126 21.71 1.78 -10.20
N THR A 127 21.19 0.58 -10.52
CA THR A 127 21.71 -0.31 -11.57
C THR A 127 20.54 -0.97 -12.31
N ASP A 128 20.81 -1.74 -13.37
CA ASP A 128 19.78 -2.51 -14.11
C ASP A 128 19.02 -3.52 -13.22
N SER A 129 19.60 -3.88 -12.07
CA SER A 129 18.99 -4.86 -11.14
C SER A 129 18.60 -4.25 -9.80
N LEU A 130 19.06 -3.05 -9.43
CA LEU A 130 18.83 -2.45 -8.12
C LEU A 130 18.07 -1.13 -8.24
N THR A 131 16.94 -1.08 -7.60
CA THR A 131 16.11 0.11 -7.42
C THR A 131 16.00 0.46 -5.95
N LEU A 132 16.19 1.72 -5.61
CA LEU A 132 16.04 2.28 -4.26
C LEU A 132 14.93 3.32 -4.27
N GLY A 133 14.20 3.45 -3.17
CA GLY A 133 13.13 4.43 -3.05
C GLY A 133 13.05 5.09 -1.69
N LEU A 134 12.48 6.28 -1.68
CA LEU A 134 12.09 7.02 -0.47
C LEU A 134 10.64 7.47 -0.63
N ASN A 135 9.84 7.27 0.40
CA ASN A 135 8.43 7.63 0.40
C ASN A 135 8.10 8.49 1.61
N VAL A 136 7.25 9.48 1.40
CA VAL A 136 6.65 10.30 2.45
C VAL A 136 5.15 10.42 2.15
N PHE A 137 4.32 10.10 3.14
CA PHE A 137 2.87 10.30 3.10
C PHE A 137 2.48 11.14 4.31
N TYR A 138 1.65 12.14 4.09
CA TYR A 138 1.17 13.03 5.14
C TYR A 138 -0.35 13.15 5.12
N SER A 139 -1.00 12.82 6.22
CA SER A 139 -2.41 13.04 6.45
C SER A 139 -2.61 14.11 7.52
N PRO A 140 -3.34 15.21 7.23
CA PRO A 140 -3.67 16.22 8.23
C PRO A 140 -4.82 15.80 9.15
N ASN A 141 -5.56 14.75 8.79
CA ASN A 141 -6.71 14.24 9.55
C ASN A 141 -6.82 12.73 9.41
N PHE A 142 -5.84 12.02 9.97
CA PHE A 142 -5.72 10.57 9.89
C PHE A 142 -6.95 9.88 10.50
N LEU A 143 -7.62 9.02 9.72
CA LEU A 143 -8.84 8.29 10.07
C LEU A 143 -9.96 9.18 10.62
N GLY A 144 -10.08 10.43 10.17
CA GLY A 144 -11.11 11.35 10.65
C GLY A 144 -10.98 11.77 12.12
N GLN A 145 -9.84 11.52 12.77
CA GLN A 145 -9.66 11.66 14.22
C GLN A 145 -8.98 12.96 14.64
N HIS A 146 -8.87 13.95 13.76
CA HIS A 146 -8.14 15.21 13.99
C HIS A 146 -6.70 14.99 14.48
N ALA A 147 -6.09 13.87 14.06
CA ALA A 147 -4.70 13.52 14.27
C ALA A 147 -3.91 13.70 12.98
N ASN A 148 -2.67 14.13 13.08
CA ASN A 148 -1.77 14.12 11.93
C ASN A 148 -1.07 12.77 11.86
N GLY A 149 -0.94 12.23 10.65
CA GLY A 149 -0.14 11.06 10.36
C GLY A 149 0.94 11.38 9.34
N THR A 150 2.20 11.04 9.63
CA THR A 150 3.30 11.13 8.66
C THR A 150 3.98 9.78 8.59
N TYR A 151 3.89 9.13 7.44
CA TYR A 151 4.61 7.89 7.19
C TYR A 151 5.81 8.17 6.28
N THR A 152 6.99 7.72 6.70
CA THR A 152 8.22 7.81 5.89
C THR A 152 8.82 6.42 5.75
N SER A 153 9.29 6.06 4.56
CA SER A 153 9.95 4.77 4.35
C SER A 153 11.06 4.82 3.32
N GLY A 154 12.03 3.93 3.50
CA GLY A 154 13.01 3.57 2.48
C GLY A 154 12.68 2.21 1.90
N THR A 155 12.84 2.04 0.58
CA THR A 155 12.59 0.78 -0.11
C THR A 155 13.81 0.36 -0.91
N ALA A 156 13.97 -0.95 -1.09
CA ALA A 156 14.97 -1.53 -1.98
C ALA A 156 14.36 -2.72 -2.72
N ALA A 157 14.63 -2.81 -4.02
CA ALA A 157 14.23 -3.94 -4.86
C ALA A 157 15.44 -4.41 -5.69
N TYR A 158 15.67 -5.72 -5.72
CA TYR A 158 16.76 -6.32 -6.47
C TYR A 158 16.23 -7.45 -7.34
N THR A 159 16.42 -7.32 -8.66
CA THR A 159 16.10 -8.37 -9.64
C THR A 159 17.19 -9.44 -9.59
N LEU A 160 16.81 -10.67 -9.31
CA LEU A 160 17.74 -11.78 -9.19
C LEU A 160 18.22 -12.22 -10.57
N PRO A 161 19.52 -12.55 -10.72
CA PRO A 161 20.07 -13.01 -11.99
C PRO A 161 19.40 -14.32 -12.46
N ALA A 162 18.96 -14.38 -13.71
CA ALA A 162 18.28 -15.55 -14.28
C ALA A 162 19.14 -16.83 -14.21
N ASN A 163 20.45 -16.71 -14.28
CA ASN A 163 21.38 -17.84 -14.19
C ASN A 163 21.37 -18.56 -12.83
N TRP A 164 20.89 -17.91 -11.75
CA TRP A 164 20.69 -18.59 -10.46
C TRP A 164 19.57 -19.63 -10.51
N PHE A 165 18.68 -19.53 -11.50
CA PHE A 165 17.53 -20.39 -11.73
C PHE A 165 17.69 -21.22 -13.02
N SER A 166 18.92 -21.53 -13.42
CA SER A 166 19.25 -22.29 -14.64
C SER A 166 18.70 -23.72 -14.64
N PHE A 167 18.22 -24.23 -13.50
CA PHE A 167 17.50 -25.49 -13.40
C PHE A 167 16.06 -25.40 -13.94
N LEU A 168 15.52 -24.17 -14.14
CA LEU A 168 14.25 -23.92 -14.79
C LEU A 168 14.46 -23.75 -16.30
N PRO A 169 13.44 -24.05 -17.14
CA PRO A 169 13.48 -23.68 -18.55
C PRO A 169 13.71 -22.17 -18.70
N GLU A 170 14.44 -21.75 -19.73
CA GLU A 170 14.83 -20.36 -19.98
C GLU A 170 13.66 -19.38 -19.90
N ALA A 171 12.48 -19.77 -20.41
CA ALA A 171 11.27 -18.96 -20.36
C ALA A 171 10.77 -18.63 -18.93
N TYR A 172 11.25 -19.33 -17.90
CA TYR A 172 10.81 -19.20 -16.51
C TYR A 172 11.94 -18.84 -15.53
N SER A 173 13.20 -18.82 -16.00
CA SER A 173 14.37 -18.55 -15.14
C SER A 173 14.52 -17.09 -14.73
N GLY A 174 13.92 -16.16 -15.46
CA GLY A 174 13.87 -14.74 -15.12
C GLY A 174 12.63 -14.38 -14.29
N GLY A 175 12.54 -13.13 -13.89
CA GLY A 175 11.35 -12.56 -13.21
C GLY A 175 11.36 -12.69 -11.69
N PHE A 176 12.38 -13.28 -11.09
CA PHE A 176 12.54 -13.32 -9.63
C PHE A 176 13.12 -12.01 -9.10
N SER A 177 12.57 -11.49 -8.01
CA SER A 177 13.07 -10.31 -7.32
C SER A 177 12.88 -10.42 -5.81
N ILE A 178 13.80 -9.79 -5.07
CA ILE A 178 13.65 -9.57 -3.63
C ILE A 178 13.43 -8.09 -3.42
N SER A 179 12.46 -7.74 -2.57
CA SER A 179 12.23 -6.35 -2.20
C SER A 179 11.95 -6.20 -0.73
N SER A 180 12.25 -5.02 -0.19
CA SER A 180 12.07 -4.71 1.21
C SER A 180 11.65 -3.26 1.40
N GLU A 181 11.02 -2.99 2.52
CA GLU A 181 10.69 -1.66 3.00
C GLU A 181 10.96 -1.57 4.49
N LEU A 182 11.48 -0.41 4.92
CA LEU A 182 11.58 -0.04 6.33
C LEU A 182 11.03 1.37 6.47
N GLY A 183 10.02 1.54 7.32
CA GLY A 183 9.33 2.81 7.48
C GLY A 183 8.96 3.08 8.93
N TYR A 184 8.66 4.34 9.20
CA TYR A 184 8.19 4.80 10.49
C TYR A 184 6.93 5.64 10.32
N TYR A 185 5.91 5.36 11.10
CA TYR A 185 4.66 6.12 11.14
C TYR A 185 4.65 7.01 12.37
N PHE A 186 4.79 8.31 12.16
CA PHE A 186 4.62 9.36 13.16
C PHE A 186 3.14 9.71 13.25
N LEU A 187 2.54 9.47 14.42
CA LEU A 187 1.13 9.76 14.67
C LEU A 187 1.01 10.73 15.84
N THR A 188 0.19 11.75 15.70
CA THR A 188 -0.15 12.63 16.80
C THR A 188 -1.35 12.09 17.57
N ALA A 189 -1.66 12.69 18.72
CA ALA A 189 -2.84 12.33 19.49
C ALA A 189 -4.14 12.65 18.71
N ALA A 190 -5.09 11.74 18.79
CA ALA A 190 -6.46 11.96 18.34
C ALA A 190 -7.14 13.00 19.22
N LYS A 191 -7.96 13.88 18.62
CA LYS A 191 -8.64 14.99 19.32
C LYS A 191 -10.15 14.90 19.13
N THR A 192 -10.90 15.42 20.09
CA THR A 192 -12.33 15.59 19.95
C THR A 192 -12.62 16.78 19.02
N SER A 193 -13.55 16.62 18.08
CA SER A 193 -13.92 17.69 17.15
C SER A 193 -14.53 18.92 17.84
N ALA A 194 -15.20 18.74 18.99
CA ALA A 194 -15.91 19.81 19.68
C ALA A 194 -15.00 20.74 20.47
N THR A 195 -13.91 20.25 21.06
CA THR A 195 -13.08 21.02 21.98
C THR A 195 -11.60 21.03 21.63
N GLY A 196 -11.17 20.24 20.66
CA GLY A 196 -9.76 20.04 20.34
C GLY A 196 -8.94 19.35 21.45
N GLN A 197 -9.62 18.84 22.49
CA GLN A 197 -8.95 18.14 23.58
C GLN A 197 -8.44 16.77 23.12
N ILE A 198 -7.35 16.33 23.72
CA ILE A 198 -6.80 14.99 23.44
C ILE A 198 -7.80 13.95 23.93
N ALA A 199 -8.27 13.11 23.00
CA ALA A 199 -9.13 11.96 23.30
C ALA A 199 -8.28 10.74 23.69
N PHE A 200 -7.24 10.42 22.90
CA PHE A 200 -6.26 9.36 23.17
C PHE A 200 -5.01 9.55 22.34
N ASN A 201 -3.91 8.92 22.75
CA ASN A 201 -2.65 8.95 22.02
C ASN A 201 -2.62 7.81 21.00
N LEU A 202 -2.37 8.14 19.74
CA LEU A 202 -2.06 7.14 18.72
C LEU A 202 -0.60 6.71 18.85
N PRO A 203 -0.29 5.42 18.84
CA PRO A 203 1.09 4.95 18.93
C PRO A 203 1.82 5.19 17.60
N SER A 204 2.95 5.89 17.64
CA SER A 204 3.90 5.91 16.51
C SER A 204 4.69 4.61 16.50
N TYR A 205 4.99 4.07 15.30
CA TYR A 205 5.60 2.76 15.20
C TYR A 205 6.52 2.56 14.00
N LEU A 206 7.44 1.62 14.15
CA LEU A 206 8.29 1.11 13.11
C LEU A 206 7.56 -0.02 12.35
N TYR A 207 7.66 -0.01 11.05
CA TYR A 207 7.18 -1.05 10.16
C TYR A 207 8.29 -1.52 9.24
N GLY A 208 8.33 -2.81 8.96
CA GLY A 208 9.24 -3.37 7.97
C GLY A 208 8.64 -4.57 7.25
N ASN A 209 9.07 -4.78 6.02
CA ASN A 209 8.75 -5.98 5.26
C ASN A 209 9.91 -6.41 4.37
N VAL A 210 9.92 -7.68 4.03
CA VAL A 210 10.78 -8.27 3.00
C VAL A 210 10.03 -9.37 2.29
N GLY A 211 10.15 -9.43 0.97
CA GLY A 211 9.43 -10.43 0.15
C GLY A 211 10.21 -10.90 -1.06
N LEU A 212 9.83 -12.08 -1.51
CA LEU A 212 10.26 -12.69 -2.77
C LEU A 212 9.09 -12.67 -3.73
N SER A 213 9.30 -12.09 -4.90
CA SER A 213 8.31 -12.03 -5.97
C SER A 213 8.79 -12.79 -7.20
N TYR A 214 7.84 -13.35 -7.94
CA TYR A 214 8.06 -13.92 -9.26
C TYR A 214 7.06 -13.34 -10.24
N THR A 215 7.57 -12.72 -11.30
CA THR A 215 6.76 -12.13 -12.37
C THR A 215 6.87 -12.96 -13.64
N TYR A 216 5.74 -13.40 -14.14
CA TYR A 216 5.63 -14.08 -15.44
C TYR A 216 4.52 -13.45 -16.26
N LYS A 217 4.88 -12.77 -17.34
CA LYS A 217 3.94 -12.00 -18.17
C LYS A 217 3.12 -11.01 -17.30
N ASN A 218 1.81 -11.21 -17.26
CA ASN A 218 0.85 -10.38 -16.54
C ASN A 218 0.57 -10.87 -15.11
N ILE A 219 1.26 -11.92 -14.65
CA ILE A 219 1.03 -12.53 -13.34
C ILE A 219 2.22 -12.25 -12.44
N VAL A 220 1.95 -11.80 -11.22
CA VAL A 220 2.96 -11.67 -10.15
C VAL A 220 2.54 -12.52 -8.97
N LEU A 221 3.44 -13.40 -8.55
CA LEU A 221 3.34 -14.13 -7.28
C LEU A 221 4.26 -13.45 -6.28
N ASP A 222 3.82 -13.27 -5.05
CA ASP A 222 4.63 -12.66 -3.98
C ASP A 222 4.39 -13.40 -2.67
N VAL A 223 5.46 -13.63 -1.91
CA VAL A 223 5.43 -14.09 -0.53
C VAL A 223 6.26 -13.12 0.28
N ARG A 224 5.64 -12.49 1.28
CA ARG A 224 6.21 -11.38 2.02
C ARG A 224 6.02 -11.53 3.53
N TYR A 225 7.09 -11.33 4.27
CA TYR A 225 7.07 -11.19 5.71
C TYR A 225 6.92 -9.72 6.09
N HIS A 226 6.02 -9.43 7.01
CA HIS A 226 5.74 -8.11 7.57
C HIS A 226 5.90 -8.13 9.08
N ASN A 227 6.38 -7.01 9.64
CA ASN A 227 6.46 -6.83 11.09
C ASN A 227 6.30 -5.36 11.49
N THR A 228 5.85 -5.14 12.73
CA THR A 228 5.84 -3.85 13.41
C THR A 228 6.35 -4.01 14.85
N ASN A 229 6.81 -2.91 15.46
CA ASN A 229 7.16 -2.90 16.88
C ASN A 229 5.97 -2.56 17.80
N LEU A 230 4.74 -2.52 17.28
CA LEU A 230 3.55 -2.33 18.10
C LEU A 230 3.35 -3.51 19.05
N SER A 231 3.15 -3.21 20.33
CA SER A 231 2.70 -4.23 21.29
C SER A 231 1.27 -4.68 20.91
N LYS A 232 0.85 -5.86 21.39
CA LYS A 232 -0.53 -6.34 21.15
C LYS A 232 -1.58 -5.42 21.77
N THR A 233 -1.27 -4.73 22.86
CA THR A 233 -2.15 -3.74 23.50
C THR A 233 -2.20 -2.44 22.69
N ASP A 234 -1.05 -1.94 22.22
CA ASP A 234 -1.03 -0.77 21.33
C ASP A 234 -1.77 -1.06 20.02
N CYS A 235 -1.61 -2.27 19.48
CA CYS A 235 -2.34 -2.72 18.31
C CYS A 235 -3.85 -2.72 18.54
N PHE A 236 -4.33 -3.23 19.68
CA PHE A 236 -5.73 -3.18 20.06
C PHE A 236 -6.26 -1.76 20.15
N ASN A 237 -5.54 -0.88 20.84
CA ASN A 237 -5.93 0.51 21.03
C ASN A 237 -5.92 1.28 19.69
N PHE A 238 -4.96 0.99 18.83
CA PHE A 238 -4.80 1.65 17.53
C PHE A 238 -5.87 1.22 16.53
N THR A 239 -6.16 -0.08 16.45
CA THR A 239 -7.05 -0.64 15.43
C THR A 239 -8.51 -0.65 15.84
N GLY A 240 -8.82 -0.57 17.12
CA GLY A 240 -10.17 -0.75 17.64
C GLY A 240 -10.72 -2.18 17.43
N ASP A 241 -9.84 -3.18 17.32
CA ASP A 241 -10.24 -4.59 17.14
C ASP A 241 -11.13 -5.05 18.29
N TYR A 242 -12.45 -5.02 18.07
CA TYR A 242 -13.46 -5.31 19.10
C TYR A 242 -13.32 -6.70 19.75
N ARG A 243 -12.65 -7.66 19.09
CA ARG A 243 -12.38 -8.98 19.67
C ARG A 243 -11.36 -8.92 20.79
N GLY A 244 -10.55 -7.87 20.82
CA GLY A 244 -9.62 -7.64 21.90
C GLY A 244 -10.29 -7.46 23.27
N PHE A 245 -11.55 -7.01 23.32
CA PHE A 245 -12.30 -6.93 24.59
C PHE A 245 -12.43 -8.29 25.30
N ASN A 246 -12.61 -9.35 24.51
CA ASN A 246 -12.69 -10.72 25.04
C ASN A 246 -11.32 -11.40 25.14
N ASN A 247 -10.23 -10.68 24.77
CA ASN A 247 -8.87 -11.20 24.73
C ASN A 247 -7.90 -10.32 25.54
N GLY A 248 -8.35 -9.81 26.67
CA GLY A 248 -7.52 -9.05 27.61
C GLY A 248 -6.98 -7.73 27.05
N GLY A 249 -7.68 -7.08 26.14
CA GLY A 249 -7.25 -5.79 25.54
C GLY A 249 -6.09 -5.95 24.56
N THR A 250 -6.04 -7.04 23.81
CA THR A 250 -4.97 -7.32 22.84
C THR A 250 -5.51 -7.59 21.45
N SER A 251 -4.74 -7.24 20.39
CA SER A 251 -5.02 -7.59 19.00
C SER A 251 -3.81 -8.26 18.33
N LYS A 252 -4.10 -9.12 17.36
CA LYS A 252 -3.10 -9.79 16.49
C LYS A 252 -3.04 -9.17 15.09
N TRP A 253 -3.65 -8.02 14.87
CA TRP A 253 -3.68 -7.38 13.55
C TRP A 253 -2.34 -6.76 13.16
N CYS A 254 -1.52 -6.40 14.14
CA CYS A 254 -0.18 -5.87 13.94
C CYS A 254 0.89 -6.95 14.19
N GLY A 255 2.13 -6.65 13.80
CA GLY A 255 3.27 -7.52 14.01
C GLY A 255 3.41 -8.59 12.93
N ASP A 256 3.99 -9.71 13.34
CA ASP A 256 4.41 -10.78 12.41
C ASP A 256 3.29 -11.29 11.52
N ALA A 257 3.55 -11.27 10.21
CA ALA A 257 2.69 -11.85 9.20
C ALA A 257 3.48 -12.34 8.01
N VAL A 258 3.17 -13.54 7.52
CA VAL A 258 3.60 -14.02 6.21
C VAL A 258 2.38 -13.97 5.29
N ILE A 259 2.48 -13.20 4.21
CA ILE A 259 1.39 -12.94 3.28
C ILE A 259 1.78 -13.43 1.91
N GLY A 260 0.96 -14.32 1.35
CA GLY A 260 1.05 -14.75 -0.03
C GLY A 260 0.06 -13.97 -0.89
N SER A 261 0.46 -13.59 -2.10
CA SER A 261 -0.45 -12.96 -3.06
C SER A 261 -0.22 -13.43 -4.50
N ILE A 262 -1.30 -13.37 -5.26
CA ILE A 262 -1.29 -13.49 -6.72
C ILE A 262 -1.94 -12.26 -7.32
N THR A 263 -1.24 -11.62 -8.25
CA THR A 263 -1.71 -10.42 -8.94
C THR A 263 -1.77 -10.68 -10.43
N PHE A 264 -2.86 -10.30 -11.05
CA PHE A 264 -2.96 -10.10 -12.50
C PHE A 264 -2.92 -8.60 -12.78
N GLN A 265 -2.08 -8.16 -13.71
CA GLN A 265 -1.99 -6.76 -14.10
C GLN A 265 -1.67 -6.62 -15.58
N THR A 266 -2.21 -5.57 -16.20
CA THR A 266 -1.92 -5.23 -17.60
C THR A 266 -1.99 -3.71 -17.81
N SER A 267 -1.33 -3.23 -18.87
CA SER A 267 -1.28 -1.83 -19.23
C SER A 267 -1.32 -1.67 -20.74
N THR A 268 -1.96 -0.62 -21.22
CA THR A 268 -1.91 -0.17 -22.61
C THR A 268 -0.82 0.88 -22.83
N ALA A 269 -0.24 1.44 -21.76
CA ALA A 269 0.90 2.34 -21.85
C ALA A 269 2.18 1.54 -22.13
N ALA A 270 3.20 2.21 -22.72
CA ALA A 270 4.49 1.57 -22.95
C ALA A 270 5.08 1.07 -21.61
N PRO A 271 5.72 -0.10 -21.59
CA PRO A 271 6.14 -0.78 -20.35
C PRO A 271 7.25 -0.08 -19.54
N GLY A 272 7.53 1.18 -19.78
CA GLY A 272 8.67 1.89 -19.18
C GLY A 272 8.49 2.37 -17.74
N ILE A 273 7.27 2.56 -17.23
CA ILE A 273 7.03 3.23 -15.93
C ILE A 273 6.52 2.26 -14.86
N TYR A 274 6.00 1.09 -15.23
CA TYR A 274 5.25 0.18 -14.33
C TYR A 274 5.79 -1.25 -14.26
N ALA A 275 6.93 -1.52 -14.86
CA ALA A 275 7.56 -2.86 -14.84
C ALA A 275 8.32 -3.16 -13.54
N GLU A 276 8.19 -2.30 -12.53
CA GLU A 276 8.82 -2.51 -11.21
C GLU A 276 8.09 -3.62 -10.44
N PRO A 277 8.81 -4.48 -9.71
CA PRO A 277 8.19 -5.39 -8.75
C PRO A 277 7.36 -4.61 -7.74
N GLY A 278 6.04 -4.69 -7.86
CA GLY A 278 5.10 -3.92 -7.05
C GLY A 278 4.55 -2.65 -7.70
N GLY A 279 4.85 -2.35 -8.98
CA GLY A 279 4.58 -1.09 -9.69
C GLY A 279 3.25 -0.40 -9.37
N LEU A 280 2.15 -0.81 -9.96
CA LEU A 280 0.84 -0.17 -9.77
C LEU A 280 0.27 -0.29 -8.35
N LEU A 281 0.54 -1.40 -7.66
CA LEU A 281 0.08 -1.60 -6.29
C LEU A 281 0.84 -0.76 -5.26
N ASN A 282 2.01 -0.23 -5.61
CA ASN A 282 2.73 0.73 -4.77
C ASN A 282 2.18 2.17 -4.87
N LEU A 283 1.22 2.43 -5.78
CA LEU A 283 0.51 3.71 -5.82
C LEU A 283 -0.40 3.90 -4.61
N PHE A 284 -0.97 2.82 -4.14
CA PHE A 284 -1.99 2.78 -3.10
C PHE A 284 -1.46 2.20 -1.77
N ARG A 285 -0.14 2.19 -1.57
CA ARG A 285 0.49 1.70 -0.34
C ARG A 285 1.42 2.70 0.26
#